data_9d556c6780be35d2514f4bacfcc5368e
#
_entry.id   9d556c6780be35d2514f4bacfcc5368e
#
_cell.length_a   1.000
_cell.length_b   1.000
_cell.length_c   1.000
_cell.angle_alpha   90.00
_cell.angle_beta   90.00
_cell.angle_gamma   90.00
#
_symmetry.space_group_name_H-M   'P 1'
#
loop_
_entity.id
_entity.type
_entity.pdbx_description
1 polymer ?
#
loop_
_entity_poly.entity_id
_entity_poly.type
_entity_poly.pdbx_seq_one_letter_code
_entity_poly.pdbx_strand_id
1 'polypeptide(L)'
;MWVTETEPPSYEDRAALARRATELARAAMPGVDVEILWDGMWVRRVGPDYFPDPDMFRLPASDAEPNWERWAGQARKHLRDAEDYWFYLYKPRPGDVIVDIGAGRGEDVFAFSRAVGPAGRVWAIEPHPVSFAALIGSCELNRLANVTPLNYACMDRAGDLQIETRPVWESNYVRAGAPSPASYPVKGVRFDDLAAEQGIERIDFLKMNIEGAERWALPGCEKALRRARYVCIAAHDFRGARGEGEEFRTLDFVKEFVAGAGFEIAMRDDPRYYVPYHVHGFRRE
;
A
#
# COMPACT_ATOMS: atom_id res chain seq x y z
N MET A 1 -17.31 9.75 19.86
CA MET A 1 -18.09 10.93 19.41
C MET A 1 -17.23 11.59 18.33
N TRP A 2 -17.46 11.24 17.09
CA TRP A 2 -16.71 11.78 15.95
C TRP A 2 -17.17 13.22 15.76
N VAL A 3 -16.23 14.15 15.71
CA VAL A 3 -16.52 15.55 15.46
C VAL A 3 -17.11 15.63 14.05
N THR A 4 -18.41 15.95 14.03
CA THR A 4 -19.14 16.29 12.82
C THR A 4 -18.49 17.51 12.18
N GLU A 5 -18.17 17.38 10.92
CA GLU A 5 -18.05 18.39 9.88
C GLU A 5 -17.99 19.85 10.38
N THR A 6 -16.80 20.29 10.77
CA THR A 6 -16.45 21.67 10.48
C THR A 6 -16.20 21.75 8.97
N GLU A 7 -16.80 22.70 8.29
CA GLU A 7 -16.52 22.97 6.88
C GLU A 7 -14.99 22.89 6.65
N PRO A 8 -14.54 22.23 5.59
CA PRO A 8 -13.10 22.13 5.33
C PRO A 8 -12.55 23.56 5.25
N PRO A 9 -11.39 23.84 5.88
CA PRO A 9 -10.80 25.19 5.92
C PRO A 9 -10.74 25.79 4.50
N SER A 10 -10.93 27.08 4.39
CA SER A 10 -10.85 27.80 3.13
C SER A 10 -9.50 27.56 2.42
N TYR A 11 -9.38 27.83 1.14
CA TYR A 11 -8.10 27.69 0.45
C TYR A 11 -7.00 28.55 1.09
N GLU A 12 -7.31 29.78 1.52
CA GLU A 12 -6.37 30.67 2.20
C GLU A 12 -5.93 30.11 3.57
N ASP A 13 -6.86 29.51 4.32
CA ASP A 13 -6.54 28.83 5.58
C ASP A 13 -5.65 27.63 5.38
N ARG A 14 -5.88 26.85 4.33
CA ARG A 14 -5.03 25.70 3.96
C ARG A 14 -3.61 26.10 3.57
N ALA A 15 -3.47 27.18 2.79
CA ALA A 15 -2.18 27.73 2.43
C ALA A 15 -1.41 28.26 3.67
N ALA A 16 -2.11 28.91 4.59
CA ALA A 16 -1.52 29.35 5.85
C ALA A 16 -1.10 28.16 6.74
N LEU A 17 -1.94 27.14 6.83
CA LEU A 17 -1.63 25.91 7.56
C LEU A 17 -0.43 25.17 6.93
N ALA A 18 -0.36 25.07 5.61
CA ALA A 18 0.75 24.47 4.88
C ALA A 18 2.08 25.19 5.20
N ARG A 19 2.08 26.53 5.16
CA ARG A 19 3.27 27.33 5.51
C ARG A 19 3.72 27.07 6.93
N ARG A 20 2.79 27.15 7.90
CA ARG A 20 3.12 26.91 9.32
C ARG A 20 3.61 25.49 9.55
N ALA A 21 2.98 24.49 8.94
CA ALA A 21 3.42 23.10 9.03
C ALA A 21 4.81 22.91 8.45
N THR A 22 5.12 23.60 7.34
CA THR A 22 6.47 23.58 6.73
C THR A 22 7.52 24.19 7.68
N GLU A 23 7.22 25.31 8.33
CA GLU A 23 8.12 25.94 9.30
C GLU A 23 8.43 25.00 10.47
N LEU A 24 7.38 24.37 11.03
CA LEU A 24 7.53 23.42 12.13
C LEU A 24 8.31 22.17 11.71
N ALA A 25 8.02 21.63 10.53
CA ALA A 25 8.72 20.47 9.99
C ALA A 25 10.23 20.77 9.76
N ARG A 26 10.57 21.94 9.23
CA ARG A 26 11.97 22.38 9.06
C ARG A 26 12.69 22.60 10.38
N ALA A 27 11.98 23.15 11.38
CA ALA A 27 12.55 23.34 12.72
C ALA A 27 12.82 21.99 13.42
N ALA A 28 11.94 21.03 13.27
CA ALA A 28 12.10 19.68 13.84
C ALA A 28 13.15 18.82 13.10
N MET A 29 13.45 19.14 11.85
CA MET A 29 14.33 18.35 10.99
C MET A 29 15.41 19.24 10.34
N PRO A 30 16.36 19.78 11.10
CA PRO A 30 17.42 20.64 10.56
C PRO A 30 18.19 19.93 9.43
N GLY A 31 18.38 20.62 8.31
CA GLY A 31 19.09 20.10 7.13
C GLY A 31 18.29 19.16 6.24
N VAL A 32 17.02 18.91 6.54
CA VAL A 32 16.10 18.20 5.64
C VAL A 32 15.35 19.22 4.79
N ASP A 33 15.42 19.07 3.46
CA ASP A 33 14.59 19.84 2.56
C ASP A 33 13.16 19.27 2.60
N VAL A 34 12.28 19.94 3.35
CA VAL A 34 10.90 19.52 3.56
C VAL A 34 9.93 20.67 3.31
N GLU A 35 8.80 20.34 2.70
CA GLU A 35 7.71 21.28 2.46
C GLU A 35 6.36 20.55 2.57
N ILE A 36 5.39 21.21 3.18
CA ILE A 36 4.01 20.77 3.23
C ILE A 36 3.21 21.60 2.23
N LEU A 37 2.47 20.90 1.39
CA LEU A 37 1.70 21.50 0.30
C LEU A 37 0.25 21.08 0.40
N TRP A 38 -0.63 21.90 -0.17
CA TRP A 38 -2.02 21.53 -0.44
C TRP A 38 -2.25 21.57 -1.96
N ASP A 39 -2.56 20.41 -2.53
CA ASP A 39 -2.88 20.24 -3.94
C ASP A 39 -4.07 19.27 -4.08
N GLY A 40 -5.28 19.76 -3.69
CA GLY A 40 -6.47 18.91 -3.60
C GLY A 40 -6.45 17.92 -2.42
N MET A 41 -5.27 17.58 -1.96
CA MET A 41 -4.98 16.84 -0.73
C MET A 41 -3.68 17.36 -0.11
N TRP A 42 -3.38 16.93 1.10
CA TRP A 42 -2.10 17.25 1.74
C TRP A 42 -0.98 16.44 1.11
N VAL A 43 0.14 17.09 0.85
CA VAL A 43 1.32 16.47 0.24
C VAL A 43 2.55 16.85 1.05
N ARG A 44 3.36 15.85 1.35
CA ARG A 44 4.69 15.99 1.91
C ARG A 44 5.73 15.96 0.81
N ARG A 45 6.48 17.02 0.62
CA ARG A 45 7.69 16.99 -0.19
C ARG A 45 8.90 16.80 0.72
N VAL A 46 9.73 15.81 0.43
CA VAL A 46 10.98 15.54 1.15
C VAL A 46 12.09 15.37 0.11
N GLY A 47 12.95 16.37 -0.01
CA GLY A 47 13.89 16.46 -1.13
C GLY A 47 13.15 16.58 -2.46
N PRO A 48 13.45 15.73 -3.45
CA PRO A 48 12.77 15.74 -4.74
C PRO A 48 11.45 14.97 -4.75
N ASP A 49 11.07 14.27 -3.67
CA ASP A 49 10.03 13.27 -3.64
C ASP A 49 8.77 13.77 -2.96
N TYR A 50 7.59 13.42 -3.49
CA TYR A 50 6.28 13.87 -3.04
C TYR A 50 5.49 12.68 -2.49
N PHE A 51 4.90 12.86 -1.31
CA PHE A 51 4.12 11.84 -0.60
C PHE A 51 2.74 12.40 -0.23
N PRO A 52 1.70 12.13 -1.01
CA PRO A 52 0.34 12.49 -0.67
C PRO A 52 -0.10 11.84 0.64
N ASP A 53 -0.74 12.64 1.51
CA ASP A 53 -1.22 12.18 2.82
C ASP A 53 -2.57 12.83 3.14
N PRO A 54 -3.68 12.24 2.68
CA PRO A 54 -5.01 12.78 2.90
C PRO A 54 -5.38 12.95 4.38
N ASP A 55 -4.74 12.18 5.26
CA ASP A 55 -5.04 12.17 6.70
C ASP A 55 -4.05 12.99 7.54
N MET A 56 -3.14 13.73 6.93
CA MET A 56 -2.06 14.45 7.60
C MET A 56 -2.52 15.28 8.83
N PHE A 57 -3.71 15.87 8.74
CA PHE A 57 -4.29 16.70 9.81
C PHE A 57 -5.56 16.08 10.41
N ARG A 58 -5.87 14.82 10.13
CA ARG A 58 -6.96 14.06 10.76
C ARG A 58 -6.56 13.46 12.12
N LEU A 59 -5.58 14.02 12.77
CA LEU A 59 -5.25 13.62 14.12
C LEU A 59 -6.44 13.95 15.05
N PRO A 60 -6.75 13.08 16.05
CA PRO A 60 -7.71 13.44 17.05
C PRO A 60 -7.32 14.81 17.63
N ALA A 61 -8.33 15.63 17.94
CA ALA A 61 -8.18 16.96 18.50
C ALA A 61 -7.54 16.92 19.90
N SER A 62 -6.37 16.32 20.01
CA SER A 62 -5.42 16.57 21.07
C SER A 62 -4.44 17.60 20.53
N ASP A 63 -4.19 18.65 21.27
CA ASP A 63 -3.27 19.75 20.94
C ASP A 63 -1.82 19.34 20.69
N ALA A 64 -1.58 18.09 20.40
CA ALA A 64 -0.28 17.54 20.06
C ALA A 64 0.02 17.84 18.59
N GLU A 65 0.97 18.72 18.35
CA GLU A 65 1.57 18.92 17.03
C GLU A 65 2.05 17.56 16.46
N PRO A 66 1.92 17.34 15.15
CA PRO A 66 2.45 16.14 14.52
C PRO A 66 3.92 15.93 14.88
N ASN A 67 4.32 14.70 15.21
CA ASN A 67 5.73 14.39 15.43
C ASN A 67 6.47 14.40 14.07
N TRP A 68 6.97 15.56 13.70
CA TRP A 68 7.60 15.84 12.42
C TRP A 68 8.85 14.99 12.17
N GLU A 69 9.64 14.65 13.20
CA GLU A 69 10.81 13.78 13.07
C GLU A 69 10.40 12.36 12.70
N ARG A 70 9.40 11.81 13.41
CA ARG A 70 8.84 10.49 13.11
C ARG A 70 8.30 10.46 11.68
N TRP A 71 7.65 11.50 11.29
CA TRP A 71 6.98 11.66 10.02
C TRP A 71 7.96 11.74 8.82
N ALA A 72 9.05 12.51 8.89
CA ALA A 72 10.11 12.50 7.88
C ALA A 72 10.89 11.17 7.86
N GLY A 73 11.06 10.56 9.04
CA GLY A 73 11.61 9.22 9.16
C GLY A 73 10.77 8.18 8.41
N GLN A 74 9.44 8.29 8.45
CA GLN A 74 8.54 7.39 7.72
C GLN A 74 8.72 7.48 6.20
N ALA A 75 8.78 8.67 5.61
CA ALA A 75 8.96 8.81 4.16
C ALA A 75 10.25 8.12 3.67
N ARG A 76 11.35 8.26 4.41
CA ARG A 76 12.60 7.53 4.11
C ARG A 76 12.54 6.05 4.45
N LYS A 77 11.73 5.68 5.45
CA LYS A 77 11.56 4.31 5.87
C LYS A 77 10.92 3.47 4.78
N HIS A 78 9.86 3.94 4.12
CA HIS A 78 9.19 3.20 3.06
C HIS A 78 10.11 2.81 1.92
N LEU A 79 11.00 3.71 1.50
CA LEU A 79 12.01 3.39 0.48
C LEU A 79 12.97 2.29 0.93
N ARG A 80 13.42 2.33 2.19
CA ARG A 80 14.31 1.29 2.76
C ARG A 80 13.57 -0.01 3.01
N ASP A 81 12.32 0.06 3.45
CA ASP A 81 11.51 -1.12 3.75
C ASP A 81 11.24 -1.95 2.49
N ALA A 82 10.99 -1.30 1.34
CA ALA A 82 10.84 -2.01 0.08
C ALA A 82 12.11 -2.81 -0.27
N GLU A 83 13.29 -2.21 -0.10
CA GLU A 83 14.57 -2.88 -0.35
C GLU A 83 14.88 -3.96 0.70
N ASP A 84 14.48 -3.77 1.94
CA ASP A 84 14.82 -4.65 3.04
C ASP A 84 13.92 -5.89 3.09
N TYR A 85 12.59 -5.76 3.08
CA TYR A 85 11.73 -6.93 3.25
C TYR A 85 10.95 -7.34 2.00
N TRP A 86 10.47 -6.42 1.16
CA TRP A 86 9.80 -6.84 -0.08
C TRP A 86 10.78 -7.50 -1.04
N PHE A 87 11.99 -6.93 -1.17
CA PHE A 87 13.05 -7.44 -2.05
C PHE A 87 14.01 -8.41 -1.37
N TYR A 88 13.61 -9.02 -0.26
CA TYR A 88 14.47 -9.93 0.52
C TYR A 88 15.06 -11.08 -0.32
N LEU A 89 14.23 -11.77 -1.10
CA LEU A 89 14.70 -12.85 -1.98
C LEU A 89 14.98 -12.39 -3.41
N TYR A 90 14.30 -11.38 -3.86
CA TYR A 90 14.40 -10.92 -5.23
C TYR A 90 14.54 -9.41 -5.30
N LYS A 91 15.63 -8.96 -5.89
CA LYS A 91 15.83 -7.54 -6.21
C LYS A 91 15.40 -7.31 -7.65
N PRO A 92 14.32 -6.55 -7.89
CA PRO A 92 13.87 -6.24 -9.25
C PRO A 92 14.97 -5.56 -10.07
N ARG A 93 14.95 -5.83 -11.36
CA ARG A 93 15.92 -5.31 -12.33
C ARG A 93 15.25 -4.34 -13.29
N PRO A 94 16.00 -3.43 -13.92
CA PRO A 94 15.47 -2.60 -14.99
C PRO A 94 14.79 -3.44 -16.07
N GLY A 95 13.55 -3.10 -16.42
CA GLY A 95 12.73 -3.82 -17.39
C GLY A 95 11.81 -4.89 -16.79
N ASP A 96 11.86 -5.16 -15.47
CA ASP A 96 10.96 -6.11 -14.83
C ASP A 96 9.52 -5.58 -14.72
N VAL A 97 8.59 -6.52 -14.56
CA VAL A 97 7.17 -6.25 -14.34
C VAL A 97 6.81 -6.63 -12.91
N ILE A 98 6.35 -5.65 -12.13
CA ILE A 98 5.87 -5.83 -10.76
C ILE A 98 4.35 -5.69 -10.73
N VAL A 99 3.71 -6.56 -9.96
CA VAL A 99 2.31 -6.45 -9.56
C VAL A 99 2.27 -6.19 -8.06
N ASP A 100 1.69 -5.07 -7.65
CA ASP A 100 1.51 -4.68 -6.25
C ASP A 100 0.03 -4.70 -5.90
N ILE A 101 -0.42 -5.72 -5.19
CA ILE A 101 -1.79 -5.86 -4.67
C ILE A 101 -1.83 -5.35 -3.24
N GLY A 102 -2.64 -4.29 -3.02
CA GLY A 102 -2.63 -3.51 -1.80
C GLY A 102 -1.55 -2.42 -1.85
N ALA A 103 -1.59 -1.60 -2.88
CA ALA A 103 -0.58 -0.56 -3.15
C ALA A 103 -0.67 0.64 -2.20
N GLY A 104 -1.76 0.76 -1.43
CA GLY A 104 -1.96 1.84 -0.48
C GLY A 104 -1.89 3.22 -1.14
N ARG A 105 -1.14 4.12 -0.54
CA ARG A 105 -0.91 5.49 -1.03
C ARG A 105 0.28 5.60 -1.99
N GLY A 106 0.93 4.49 -2.32
CA GLY A 106 1.99 4.41 -3.31
C GLY A 106 3.41 4.54 -2.78
N GLU A 107 3.64 4.45 -1.47
CA GLU A 107 4.99 4.52 -0.90
C GLU A 107 5.89 3.38 -1.40
N ASP A 108 5.39 2.13 -1.39
CA ASP A 108 6.11 0.99 -1.95
C ASP A 108 6.22 1.08 -3.47
N VAL A 109 5.15 1.53 -4.14
CA VAL A 109 5.08 1.71 -5.61
C VAL A 109 6.18 2.65 -6.10
N PHE A 110 6.48 3.68 -5.33
CA PHE A 110 7.57 4.61 -5.63
C PHE A 110 8.93 3.90 -5.69
N ALA A 111 9.22 3.02 -4.71
CA ALA A 111 10.44 2.22 -4.70
C ALA A 111 10.45 1.19 -5.84
N PHE A 112 9.32 0.56 -6.12
CA PHE A 112 9.17 -0.43 -7.19
C PHE A 112 9.37 0.20 -8.57
N SER A 113 8.78 1.35 -8.82
CA SER A 113 8.93 2.12 -10.05
C SER A 113 10.41 2.45 -10.34
N ARG A 114 11.14 2.88 -9.31
CA ARG A 114 12.58 3.17 -9.42
C ARG A 114 13.42 1.92 -9.69
N ALA A 115 13.09 0.82 -9.01
CA ALA A 115 13.83 -0.44 -9.17
C ALA A 115 13.72 -0.99 -10.59
N VAL A 116 12.53 -0.98 -11.19
CA VAL A 116 12.33 -1.49 -12.55
C VAL A 116 12.67 -0.48 -13.66
N GLY A 117 12.79 0.79 -13.32
CA GLY A 117 13.16 1.86 -14.25
C GLY A 117 12.17 2.07 -15.40
N PRO A 118 12.47 2.96 -16.37
CA PRO A 118 11.52 3.37 -17.40
C PRO A 118 11.16 2.26 -18.41
N ALA A 119 11.97 1.21 -18.51
CA ALA A 119 11.70 0.06 -19.37
C ALA A 119 10.85 -1.01 -18.68
N GLY A 120 10.69 -0.94 -17.34
CA GLY A 120 9.84 -1.83 -16.56
C GLY A 120 8.41 -1.32 -16.41
N ARG A 121 7.60 -2.06 -15.66
CA ARG A 121 6.20 -1.71 -15.40
C ARG A 121 5.82 -2.08 -13.97
N VAL A 122 5.02 -1.23 -13.33
CA VAL A 122 4.35 -1.53 -12.05
C VAL A 122 2.85 -1.43 -12.23
N TRP A 123 2.14 -2.50 -11.89
CA TRP A 123 0.68 -2.53 -11.80
C TRP A 123 0.30 -2.43 -10.33
N ALA A 124 -0.31 -1.31 -9.96
CA ALA A 124 -0.58 -0.97 -8.55
C ALA A 124 -2.09 -1.02 -8.27
N ILE A 125 -2.52 -2.02 -7.52
CA ILE A 125 -3.94 -2.28 -7.25
C ILE A 125 -4.28 -1.83 -5.82
N GLU A 126 -5.22 -0.88 -5.69
CA GLU A 126 -5.67 -0.34 -4.42
C GLU A 126 -7.18 -0.09 -4.42
N PRO A 127 -7.96 -0.78 -3.56
CA PRO A 127 -9.41 -0.62 -3.54
C PRO A 127 -9.90 0.64 -2.85
N HIS A 128 -9.24 1.12 -1.78
CA HIS A 128 -9.77 2.20 -0.96
C HIS A 128 -9.71 3.54 -1.70
N PRO A 129 -10.84 4.24 -1.94
CA PRO A 129 -10.88 5.39 -2.83
C PRO A 129 -9.97 6.55 -2.40
N VAL A 130 -9.83 6.78 -1.09
CA VAL A 130 -8.95 7.84 -0.56
C VAL A 130 -7.48 7.47 -0.73
N SER A 131 -7.10 6.21 -0.45
CA SER A 131 -5.74 5.71 -0.68
C SER A 131 -5.41 5.70 -2.17
N PHE A 132 -6.37 5.28 -3.00
CA PHE A 132 -6.21 5.28 -4.47
C PHE A 132 -6.01 6.69 -5.05
N ALA A 133 -6.75 7.68 -4.55
CA ALA A 133 -6.52 9.08 -4.94
C ALA A 133 -5.11 9.55 -4.56
N ALA A 134 -4.61 9.17 -3.39
CA ALA A 134 -3.24 9.46 -2.98
C ALA A 134 -2.21 8.71 -3.84
N LEU A 135 -2.47 7.46 -4.22
CA LEU A 135 -1.63 6.68 -5.15
C LEU A 135 -1.54 7.38 -6.52
N ILE A 136 -2.65 7.86 -7.08
CA ILE A 136 -2.63 8.65 -8.31
C ILE A 136 -1.77 9.89 -8.14
N GLY A 137 -2.01 10.68 -7.07
CA GLY A 137 -1.21 11.87 -6.78
C GLY A 137 0.28 11.55 -6.61
N SER A 138 0.61 10.43 -5.97
CA SER A 138 1.99 9.95 -5.85
C SER A 138 2.63 9.69 -7.21
N CYS A 139 1.89 9.05 -8.12
CA CYS A 139 2.37 8.76 -9.47
C CYS A 139 2.57 10.06 -10.30
N GLU A 140 1.62 10.98 -10.25
CA GLU A 140 1.64 12.23 -11.02
C GLU A 140 2.75 13.16 -10.54
N LEU A 141 2.79 13.46 -9.24
CA LEU A 141 3.76 14.39 -8.65
C LEU A 141 5.22 13.89 -8.80
N ASN A 142 5.43 12.58 -8.71
CA ASN A 142 6.74 11.98 -8.90
C ASN A 142 7.03 11.55 -10.34
N ARG A 143 6.09 11.78 -11.28
CA ARG A 143 6.23 11.44 -12.71
C ARG A 143 6.55 9.96 -12.95
N LEU A 144 5.86 9.07 -12.24
CA LEU A 144 6.05 7.62 -12.35
C LEU A 144 5.33 7.07 -13.59
N ALA A 145 5.84 7.38 -14.77
CA ALA A 145 5.21 7.03 -16.05
C ALA A 145 5.14 5.51 -16.34
N ASN A 146 5.90 4.70 -15.59
CA ASN A 146 5.90 3.25 -15.68
C ASN A 146 4.95 2.56 -14.68
N VAL A 147 4.13 3.32 -13.95
CA VAL A 147 3.12 2.81 -13.01
C VAL A 147 1.74 2.92 -13.63
N THR A 148 0.92 1.90 -13.46
CA THR A 148 -0.51 1.89 -13.80
C THR A 148 -1.34 1.61 -12.55
N PRO A 149 -1.97 2.62 -11.95
CA PRO A 149 -2.88 2.46 -10.82
C PRO A 149 -4.22 1.85 -11.26
N LEU A 150 -4.76 0.91 -10.47
CA LEU A 150 -6.02 0.22 -10.72
C LEU A 150 -6.88 0.18 -9.44
N ASN A 151 -8.11 0.70 -9.50
CA ASN A 151 -8.98 0.82 -8.32
C ASN A 151 -9.91 -0.40 -8.20
N TYR A 152 -9.36 -1.50 -7.68
CA TYR A 152 -10.08 -2.75 -7.47
C TYR A 152 -9.64 -3.44 -6.18
N ALA A 153 -10.56 -4.24 -5.60
CA ALA A 153 -10.23 -5.23 -4.58
C ALA A 153 -10.00 -6.59 -5.26
N CYS A 154 -8.83 -7.18 -5.09
CA CYS A 154 -8.56 -8.53 -5.59
C CYS A 154 -9.32 -9.56 -4.73
N MET A 155 -10.14 -10.40 -5.39
CA MET A 155 -11.03 -11.36 -4.75
C MET A 155 -11.08 -12.67 -5.57
N ASP A 156 -11.75 -13.69 -5.01
CA ASP A 156 -12.03 -14.97 -5.69
C ASP A 156 -13.10 -14.84 -6.80
N ARG A 157 -13.89 -13.77 -6.79
CA ARG A 157 -14.96 -13.47 -7.76
C ARG A 157 -15.19 -11.97 -7.88
N ALA A 158 -15.77 -11.58 -9.01
CA ALA A 158 -16.24 -10.21 -9.21
C ALA A 158 -17.48 -9.90 -8.36
N GLY A 159 -17.59 -8.65 -7.89
CA GLY A 159 -18.77 -8.20 -7.14
C GLY A 159 -18.56 -6.85 -6.46
N ASP A 160 -19.64 -6.35 -5.87
CA ASP A 160 -19.61 -5.14 -5.04
C ASP A 160 -19.29 -5.50 -3.60
N LEU A 161 -18.38 -4.78 -2.99
CA LEU A 161 -17.87 -4.99 -1.64
C LEU A 161 -17.88 -3.68 -0.87
N GLN A 162 -17.61 -3.77 0.43
CA GLN A 162 -17.36 -2.63 1.30
C GLN A 162 -15.92 -2.70 1.81
N ILE A 163 -15.22 -1.57 1.81
CA ILE A 163 -13.93 -1.45 2.48
C ILE A 163 -14.07 -0.56 3.71
N GLU A 164 -13.68 -1.06 4.87
CA GLU A 164 -13.71 -0.33 6.14
C GLU A 164 -12.55 0.65 6.21
N THR A 165 -12.87 1.89 6.56
CA THR A 165 -11.88 2.91 6.88
C THR A 165 -11.48 2.80 8.34
N ARG A 166 -10.20 2.70 8.61
CA ARG A 166 -9.64 2.67 9.96
C ARG A 166 -8.89 3.98 10.27
N PRO A 167 -8.71 4.33 11.56
CA PRO A 167 -7.91 5.49 11.95
C PRO A 167 -6.48 5.44 11.42
N VAL A 168 -5.91 4.24 11.33
CA VAL A 168 -4.62 3.96 10.68
C VAL A 168 -4.94 3.38 9.31
N TRP A 169 -4.66 4.13 8.25
CA TRP A 169 -5.09 3.79 6.89
C TRP A 169 -4.49 2.47 6.39
N GLU A 170 -3.30 2.09 6.85
CA GLU A 170 -2.67 0.81 6.55
C GLU A 170 -3.48 -0.39 7.06
N SER A 171 -4.42 -0.17 7.97
CA SER A 171 -5.28 -1.21 8.55
C SER A 171 -6.66 -1.30 7.88
N ASN A 172 -6.92 -0.55 6.80
CA ASN A 172 -8.17 -0.66 6.03
C ASN A 172 -8.31 -2.08 5.49
N TYR A 173 -9.49 -2.67 5.58
CA TYR A 173 -9.71 -4.02 5.10
C TYR A 173 -11.06 -4.19 4.42
N VAL A 174 -11.12 -5.12 3.47
CA VAL A 174 -12.35 -5.48 2.76
C VAL A 174 -13.21 -6.38 3.65
N ARG A 175 -14.50 -6.12 3.69
CA ARG A 175 -15.47 -6.98 4.37
C ARG A 175 -16.68 -7.26 3.50
N ALA A 176 -17.29 -8.42 3.70
CA ALA A 176 -18.63 -8.70 3.22
C ALA A 176 -19.67 -8.11 4.20
N GLY A 177 -20.76 -7.58 3.68
CA GLY A 177 -21.87 -7.13 4.51
C GLY A 177 -22.43 -5.76 4.13
N ALA A 178 -23.36 -5.27 4.94
CA ALA A 178 -24.02 -3.99 4.71
C ALA A 178 -23.04 -2.81 4.87
N PRO A 179 -23.28 -1.71 4.13
CA PRO A 179 -22.52 -0.47 4.31
C PRO A 179 -22.54 0.01 5.76
N SER A 180 -21.43 0.59 6.21
CA SER A 180 -21.32 1.31 7.48
C SER A 180 -20.95 2.77 7.21
N PRO A 181 -21.16 3.70 8.16
CA PRO A 181 -20.74 5.09 8.01
C PRO A 181 -19.23 5.27 7.77
N ALA A 182 -18.44 4.25 8.12
CA ALA A 182 -16.98 4.24 7.96
C ALA A 182 -16.52 3.36 6.79
N SER A 183 -17.39 3.00 5.86
CA SER A 183 -17.03 2.15 4.72
C SER A 183 -17.30 2.82 3.39
N TYR A 184 -16.54 2.39 2.36
CA TYR A 184 -16.73 2.79 0.97
C TYR A 184 -17.10 1.58 0.11
N PRO A 185 -18.01 1.76 -0.87
CA PRO A 185 -18.25 0.74 -1.88
C PRO A 185 -17.03 0.61 -2.81
N VAL A 186 -16.61 -0.62 -3.07
CA VAL A 186 -15.49 -0.93 -3.96
C VAL A 186 -15.84 -2.10 -4.87
N LYS A 187 -15.17 -2.18 -6.03
CA LYS A 187 -15.34 -3.28 -6.99
C LYS A 187 -14.35 -4.39 -6.69
N GLY A 188 -14.88 -5.58 -6.42
CA GLY A 188 -14.11 -6.81 -6.37
C GLY A 188 -13.93 -7.42 -7.75
N VAL A 189 -12.73 -7.92 -8.03
CA VAL A 189 -12.39 -8.62 -9.30
C VAL A 189 -11.47 -9.79 -9.01
N ARG A 190 -11.50 -10.80 -9.88
CA ARG A 190 -10.41 -11.78 -9.92
C ARG A 190 -9.22 -11.13 -10.58
N PHE A 191 -8.06 -11.22 -9.94
CA PHE A 191 -6.85 -10.63 -10.54
C PHE A 191 -6.49 -11.30 -11.88
N ASP A 192 -6.76 -12.60 -12.03
CA ASP A 192 -6.54 -13.30 -13.30
C ASP A 192 -7.33 -12.72 -14.47
N ASP A 193 -8.57 -12.26 -14.21
CA ASP A 193 -9.43 -11.65 -15.23
C ASP A 193 -8.95 -10.21 -15.53
N LEU A 194 -8.63 -9.45 -14.47
CA LEU A 194 -8.05 -8.11 -14.61
C LEU A 194 -6.72 -8.15 -15.35
N ALA A 195 -5.87 -9.14 -15.06
CA ALA A 195 -4.59 -9.31 -15.75
C ALA A 195 -4.77 -9.61 -17.26
N ALA A 196 -5.79 -10.41 -17.60
CA ALA A 196 -6.12 -10.68 -19.00
C ALA A 196 -6.65 -9.42 -19.71
N GLU A 197 -7.54 -8.66 -19.05
CA GLU A 197 -8.08 -7.39 -19.58
C GLU A 197 -6.98 -6.35 -19.81
N GLN A 198 -6.05 -6.23 -18.87
CA GLN A 198 -4.95 -5.26 -18.92
C GLN A 198 -3.73 -5.74 -19.73
N GLY A 199 -3.75 -6.96 -20.26
CA GLY A 199 -2.63 -7.54 -21.02
C GLY A 199 -1.38 -7.82 -20.17
N ILE A 200 -1.55 -8.18 -18.88
CA ILE A 200 -0.45 -8.50 -17.98
C ILE A 200 -0.01 -9.95 -18.25
N GLU A 201 0.95 -10.13 -19.14
CA GLU A 201 1.41 -11.46 -19.55
C GLU A 201 2.61 -11.96 -18.73
N ARG A 202 3.45 -11.05 -18.25
CA ARG A 202 4.67 -11.32 -17.48
C ARG A 202 4.56 -10.72 -16.09
N ILE A 203 5.02 -11.46 -15.08
CA ILE A 203 5.13 -11.01 -13.70
C ILE A 203 6.47 -11.50 -13.17
N ASP A 204 7.41 -10.59 -12.97
CA ASP A 204 8.71 -10.94 -12.38
C ASP A 204 8.60 -10.95 -10.86
N PHE A 205 7.83 -10.04 -10.28
CA PHE A 205 7.57 -9.98 -8.86
C PHE A 205 6.11 -9.63 -8.57
N LEU A 206 5.45 -10.42 -7.72
CA LEU A 206 4.11 -10.13 -7.19
C LEU A 206 4.21 -9.88 -5.69
N LYS A 207 3.86 -8.69 -5.27
CA LYS A 207 3.66 -8.35 -3.84
C LYS A 207 2.17 -8.35 -3.54
N MET A 208 1.81 -8.86 -2.35
CA MET A 208 0.45 -8.74 -1.81
C MET A 208 0.49 -8.37 -0.33
N ASN A 209 -0.21 -7.29 0.02
CA ASN A 209 -0.39 -6.83 1.41
C ASN A 209 -1.78 -6.21 1.54
N ILE A 210 -2.76 -7.00 1.99
CA ILE A 210 -4.20 -6.68 1.92
C ILE A 210 -4.96 -6.95 3.23
N GLU A 211 -4.24 -6.90 4.33
CA GLU A 211 -4.78 -6.80 5.69
C GLU A 211 -5.78 -7.90 6.07
N GLY A 212 -5.45 -9.17 5.72
CA GLY A 212 -6.24 -10.35 6.07
C GLY A 212 -7.16 -10.86 4.94
N ALA A 213 -7.25 -10.15 3.80
CA ALA A 213 -8.07 -10.58 2.67
C ALA A 213 -7.40 -11.66 1.79
N GLU A 214 -6.22 -12.17 2.14
CA GLU A 214 -5.43 -13.11 1.36
C GLU A 214 -6.21 -14.38 1.00
N ARG A 215 -7.06 -14.88 1.93
CA ARG A 215 -7.91 -16.07 1.72
C ARG A 215 -8.89 -15.93 0.56
N TRP A 216 -9.36 -14.70 0.34
CA TRP A 216 -10.32 -14.40 -0.72
C TRP A 216 -9.63 -13.94 -2.01
N ALA A 217 -8.47 -13.31 -1.91
CA ALA A 217 -7.74 -12.79 -3.07
C ALA A 217 -6.97 -13.88 -3.83
N LEU A 218 -6.26 -14.75 -3.11
CA LEU A 218 -5.35 -15.73 -3.74
C LEU A 218 -6.06 -16.69 -4.71
N PRO A 219 -7.29 -17.19 -4.46
CA PRO A 219 -8.01 -18.00 -5.45
C PRO A 219 -8.35 -17.25 -6.75
N GLY A 220 -8.37 -15.91 -6.70
CA GLY A 220 -8.49 -15.06 -7.89
C GLY A 220 -7.18 -14.79 -8.63
N CYS A 221 -6.04 -15.26 -8.11
CA CYS A 221 -4.70 -15.01 -8.63
C CYS A 221 -3.99 -16.27 -9.16
N GLU A 222 -4.68 -17.41 -9.33
CA GLU A 222 -4.07 -18.70 -9.64
C GLU A 222 -3.21 -18.69 -10.91
N LYS A 223 -3.73 -18.11 -12.01
CA LYS A 223 -3.01 -18.03 -13.28
C LYS A 223 -1.84 -17.05 -13.20
N ALA A 224 -2.03 -15.95 -12.51
CA ALA A 224 -1.00 -14.94 -12.28
C ALA A 224 0.15 -15.52 -11.46
N LEU A 225 -0.15 -16.25 -10.38
CA LEU A 225 0.86 -16.93 -9.56
C LEU A 225 1.65 -17.95 -10.37
N ARG A 226 1.00 -18.74 -11.26
CA ARG A 226 1.71 -19.69 -12.11
C ARG A 226 2.71 -19.04 -13.07
N ARG A 227 2.49 -17.77 -13.43
CA ARG A 227 3.36 -16.98 -14.32
C ARG A 227 4.39 -16.15 -13.56
N ALA A 228 4.15 -15.87 -12.28
CA ALA A 228 5.07 -15.08 -11.47
C ALA A 228 6.37 -15.84 -11.19
N ARG A 229 7.51 -15.14 -11.26
CA ARG A 229 8.82 -15.71 -10.93
C ARG A 229 9.08 -15.67 -9.42
N TYR A 230 8.74 -14.57 -8.79
CA TYR A 230 8.89 -14.34 -7.36
C TYR A 230 7.61 -13.76 -6.78
N VAL A 231 7.30 -14.11 -5.54
CA VAL A 231 6.19 -13.54 -4.80
C VAL A 231 6.61 -13.15 -3.38
N CYS A 232 6.00 -12.12 -2.84
CA CYS A 232 6.04 -11.81 -1.41
C CYS A 232 4.62 -11.45 -0.95
N ILE A 233 4.06 -12.29 -0.09
CA ILE A 233 2.68 -12.14 0.41
C ILE A 233 2.75 -11.97 1.92
N ALA A 234 2.29 -10.82 2.41
CA ALA A 234 2.18 -10.55 3.83
C ALA A 234 0.92 -11.23 4.39
N ALA A 235 1.09 -12.15 5.33
CA ALA A 235 0.02 -12.67 6.16
C ALA A 235 -0.14 -11.81 7.42
N HIS A 236 -1.31 -11.84 8.05
CA HIS A 236 -1.66 -10.88 9.10
C HIS A 236 -1.98 -11.54 10.45
N ASP A 237 -1.41 -12.71 10.71
CA ASP A 237 -1.65 -13.50 11.94
C ASP A 237 -1.34 -12.75 13.23
N PHE A 238 -0.41 -11.79 13.18
CA PHE A 238 -0.14 -10.90 14.31
C PHE A 238 -1.36 -10.08 14.74
N ARG A 239 -2.30 -9.78 13.83
CA ARG A 239 -3.58 -9.11 14.13
C ARG A 239 -4.51 -10.09 14.87
N GLY A 240 -4.62 -11.33 14.39
CA GLY A 240 -5.33 -12.41 15.07
C GLY A 240 -4.78 -12.70 16.46
N ALA A 241 -3.44 -12.68 16.62
CA ALA A 241 -2.79 -12.84 17.92
C ALA A 241 -3.08 -11.69 18.91
N ARG A 242 -3.41 -10.51 18.40
CA ARG A 242 -3.86 -9.34 19.19
C ARG A 242 -5.37 -9.33 19.47
N GLY A 243 -6.12 -10.35 19.01
CA GLY A 243 -7.56 -10.44 19.20
C GLY A 243 -8.39 -9.58 18.26
N GLU A 244 -7.81 -9.15 17.12
CA GLU A 244 -8.54 -8.34 16.14
C GLU A 244 -9.51 -9.17 15.28
N GLY A 245 -9.36 -10.51 15.25
CA GLY A 245 -10.24 -11.47 14.58
C GLY A 245 -9.48 -12.68 14.05
N GLU A 246 -10.14 -13.83 13.99
CA GLU A 246 -9.54 -15.08 13.46
C GLU A 246 -9.37 -15.02 11.92
N GLU A 247 -10.11 -14.16 11.24
CA GLU A 247 -10.01 -13.92 9.79
C GLU A 247 -8.62 -13.42 9.38
N PHE A 248 -7.89 -12.78 10.29
CA PHE A 248 -6.51 -12.32 10.05
C PHE A 248 -5.45 -13.42 10.10
N ARG A 249 -5.81 -14.63 10.59
CA ARG A 249 -4.88 -15.77 10.62
C ARG A 249 -4.78 -16.42 9.25
N THR A 250 -3.96 -15.88 8.38
CA THR A 250 -3.87 -16.29 6.97
C THR A 250 -2.57 -16.99 6.62
N LEU A 251 -1.58 -17.06 7.51
CA LEU A 251 -0.22 -17.55 7.22
C LEU A 251 -0.19 -18.96 6.65
N ASP A 252 -0.83 -19.91 7.31
CA ASP A 252 -0.79 -21.31 6.85
C ASP A 252 -1.50 -21.46 5.51
N PHE A 253 -2.64 -20.79 5.32
CA PHE A 253 -3.33 -20.76 4.04
C PHE A 253 -2.44 -20.17 2.93
N VAL A 254 -1.76 -19.05 3.18
CA VAL A 254 -0.86 -18.41 2.22
C VAL A 254 0.28 -19.35 1.85
N LYS A 255 0.91 -20.00 2.83
CA LYS A 255 1.98 -20.98 2.58
C LYS A 255 1.52 -22.14 1.71
N GLU A 256 0.40 -22.76 2.07
CA GLU A 256 -0.18 -23.89 1.31
C GLU A 256 -0.52 -23.48 -0.13
N PHE A 257 -1.13 -22.29 -0.29
CA PHE A 257 -1.52 -21.79 -1.60
C PHE A 257 -0.32 -21.49 -2.48
N VAL A 258 0.70 -20.80 -1.95
CA VAL A 258 1.94 -20.47 -2.66
C VAL A 258 2.72 -21.74 -3.03
N ALA A 259 2.84 -22.70 -2.09
CA ALA A 259 3.48 -23.99 -2.39
C ALA A 259 2.70 -24.78 -3.44
N GLY A 260 1.36 -24.82 -3.35
CA GLY A 260 0.48 -25.45 -4.35
C GLY A 260 0.58 -24.83 -5.75
N ALA A 261 0.92 -23.54 -5.84
CA ALA A 261 1.22 -22.86 -7.10
C ALA A 261 2.62 -23.21 -7.65
N GLY A 262 3.40 -24.03 -6.95
CA GLY A 262 4.71 -24.55 -7.40
C GLY A 262 5.89 -23.68 -7.03
N PHE A 263 5.78 -22.88 -5.96
CA PHE A 263 6.89 -22.12 -5.40
C PHE A 263 7.58 -22.89 -4.27
N GLU A 264 8.89 -22.74 -4.16
CA GLU A 264 9.60 -22.97 -2.90
C GLU A 264 9.39 -21.76 -2.00
N ILE A 265 9.22 -22.01 -0.69
CA ILE A 265 8.94 -20.98 0.29
C ILE A 265 10.18 -20.70 1.12
N ALA A 266 10.48 -19.42 1.33
CA ALA A 266 11.39 -18.94 2.35
C ALA A 266 10.66 -17.99 3.30
N MET A 267 10.98 -18.12 4.58
CA MET A 267 10.52 -17.23 5.64
C MET A 267 11.74 -16.53 6.23
N ARG A 268 11.55 -15.29 6.66
CA ARG A 268 12.62 -14.53 7.32
C ARG A 268 12.37 -14.47 8.82
N ASP A 269 13.34 -14.89 9.60
CA ASP A 269 13.38 -14.57 11.03
C ASP A 269 13.85 -13.12 11.20
N ASP A 270 13.02 -12.29 11.85
CA ASP A 270 13.27 -10.85 11.99
C ASP A 270 12.63 -10.35 13.29
N PRO A 271 13.29 -9.46 14.05
CA PRO A 271 12.76 -8.94 15.31
C PRO A 271 11.52 -8.04 15.14
N ARG A 272 11.25 -7.54 13.96
CA ARG A 272 10.02 -6.79 13.67
C ARG A 272 8.84 -7.73 13.61
N TYR A 273 7.85 -7.53 14.46
CA TYR A 273 6.74 -8.46 14.72
C TYR A 273 5.93 -8.87 13.48
N TYR A 274 5.95 -8.09 12.41
CA TYR A 274 5.19 -8.35 11.17
C TYR A 274 6.02 -9.05 10.09
N VAL A 275 7.35 -8.88 10.08
CA VAL A 275 8.21 -9.44 9.01
C VAL A 275 8.23 -10.96 8.95
N PRO A 276 8.20 -11.71 10.08
CA PRO A 276 8.12 -13.17 10.04
C PRO A 276 6.86 -13.75 9.40
N TYR A 277 5.86 -12.91 9.13
CA TYR A 277 4.62 -13.31 8.45
C TYR A 277 4.65 -13.04 6.93
N HIS A 278 5.78 -12.59 6.37
CA HIS A 278 5.95 -12.46 4.93
C HIS A 278 6.36 -13.80 4.33
N VAL A 279 5.50 -14.33 3.46
CA VAL A 279 5.75 -15.57 2.73
C VAL A 279 6.43 -15.22 1.42
N HIS A 280 7.72 -15.52 1.30
CA HIS A 280 8.48 -15.34 0.10
C HIS A 280 8.48 -16.63 -0.71
N GLY A 281 8.03 -16.56 -1.97
CA GLY A 281 8.04 -17.68 -2.91
C GLY A 281 8.97 -17.42 -4.09
N PHE A 282 9.69 -18.46 -4.51
CA PHE A 282 10.57 -18.42 -5.67
C PHE A 282 10.51 -19.74 -6.44
N ARG A 283 10.86 -19.70 -7.73
CA ARG A 283 11.00 -20.90 -8.55
C ARG A 283 12.48 -21.14 -8.84
N ARG A 284 12.92 -22.39 -8.72
CA ARG A 284 14.23 -22.78 -9.27
C ARG A 284 14.17 -22.73 -10.79
N GLU A 285 15.15 -22.12 -11.40
CA GLU A 285 15.36 -22.12 -12.87
C GLU A 285 15.66 -23.53 -13.37
#